data_6ba094121b6b0535bcf1af758e3cde04
#
_entry.id   6ba094121b6b0535bcf1af758e3cde04
#
_cell.length_a   1.000
_cell.length_b   1.000
_cell.length_c   1.000
_cell.angle_alpha   90.00
_cell.angle_beta   90.00
_cell.angle_gamma   90.00
#
_symmetry.space_group_name_H-M   'P 1'
#
loop_
_entity.id
_entity.type
_entity.pdbx_description
1 polymer ?
#
loop_
_entity_poly.entity_id
_entity_poly.type
_entity_poly.pdbx_seq_one_letter_code
_entity_poly.pdbx_strand_id
1 'polypeptide(L)'
;MTEEQNTERSYTMNKVLIIDDDKELCTLIKRSVLSENIEADICNTGKEGLKKLKEKEYQLVILDVMMPGMDGFETLEEIRKGNSLPILMFTSKNDSASKVRGLRAGADDYLTKPFDMDELIARIVSLIRRYTRFNGQDGTPQQLDFDGLKIDLENRSITTVNGTFELPPKEFDLLLFCAKNQGKILTKQRIYEEVWGEEYFYDDSNIMAIISRL
;
A
#
# COMPACT_ATOMS: atom_id res chain seq x y z
N MET A 1 12.55 -39.67 -25.15
CA MET A 1 13.41 -38.76 -24.38
C MET A 1 12.72 -37.41 -24.44
N THR A 2 11.89 -37.14 -23.46
CA THR A 2 11.16 -35.88 -23.28
C THR A 2 11.88 -35.11 -22.19
N GLU A 3 12.53 -34.01 -22.58
CA GLU A 3 13.16 -33.07 -21.66
C GLU A 3 12.06 -32.36 -20.88
N GLU A 4 11.99 -32.64 -19.59
CA GLU A 4 11.23 -31.86 -18.62
C GLU A 4 11.90 -30.50 -18.49
N GLN A 5 11.30 -29.50 -19.10
CA GLN A 5 11.64 -28.10 -18.82
C GLN A 5 11.16 -27.75 -17.40
N ASN A 6 12.05 -27.93 -16.44
CA ASN A 6 11.90 -27.48 -15.07
C ASN A 6 12.04 -25.95 -15.08
N THR A 7 10.91 -25.24 -15.20
CA THR A 7 10.88 -23.80 -15.07
C THR A 7 11.07 -23.46 -13.58
N GLU A 8 12.31 -23.25 -13.17
CA GLU A 8 12.63 -22.65 -11.87
C GLU A 8 11.92 -21.29 -11.77
N ARG A 9 10.78 -21.25 -11.09
CA ARG A 9 10.20 -20.00 -10.61
C ARG A 9 11.18 -19.40 -9.62
N SER A 10 11.92 -18.40 -10.04
CA SER A 10 12.69 -17.54 -9.16
C SER A 10 11.69 -16.88 -8.20
N TYR A 11 11.57 -17.41 -7.00
CA TYR A 11 10.85 -16.79 -5.89
C TYR A 11 11.66 -15.57 -5.45
N THR A 12 11.44 -14.44 -6.09
CA THR A 12 11.98 -13.17 -5.59
C THR A 12 11.31 -12.86 -4.24
N MET A 13 12.14 -12.81 -3.18
CA MET A 13 11.66 -12.39 -1.85
C MET A 13 11.07 -10.99 -1.94
N ASN A 14 9.92 -10.78 -1.32
CA ASN A 14 9.35 -9.43 -1.19
C ASN A 14 10.28 -8.58 -0.33
N LYS A 15 10.39 -7.29 -0.68
CA LYS A 15 11.24 -6.33 0.04
C LYS A 15 10.40 -5.21 0.63
N VAL A 16 10.61 -4.92 1.90
CA VAL A 16 9.98 -3.79 2.58
C VAL A 16 11.02 -2.78 3.03
N LEU A 17 10.66 -1.50 3.01
CA LEU A 17 11.48 -0.44 3.57
C LEU A 17 10.85 0.04 4.87
N ILE A 18 11.60 -0.04 5.98
CA ILE A 18 11.20 0.48 7.29
C ILE A 18 11.88 1.83 7.50
N ILE A 19 11.10 2.87 7.76
CA ILE A 19 11.56 4.23 8.04
C ILE A 19 11.02 4.64 9.42
N ASP A 20 11.85 4.50 10.45
CA ASP A 20 11.50 4.79 11.85
C ASP A 20 12.78 5.07 12.62
N ASP A 21 12.81 6.08 13.49
CA ASP A 21 13.98 6.44 14.28
C ASP A 21 14.24 5.49 15.47
N ASP A 22 13.25 4.67 15.84
CA ASP A 22 13.40 3.58 16.80
C ASP A 22 14.11 2.37 16.19
N LYS A 23 15.43 2.32 16.38
CA LYS A 23 16.29 1.24 15.85
C LYS A 23 15.99 -0.14 16.42
N GLU A 24 15.51 -0.20 17.68
CA GLU A 24 15.18 -1.47 18.33
C GLU A 24 13.90 -2.05 17.72
N LEU A 25 12.89 -1.21 17.57
CA LEU A 25 11.65 -1.58 16.89
C LEU A 25 11.90 -2.00 15.43
N CYS A 26 12.69 -1.23 14.68
CA CYS A 26 13.08 -1.58 13.31
C CYS A 26 13.73 -2.97 13.22
N THR A 27 14.66 -3.25 14.17
CA THR A 27 15.36 -4.54 14.20
C THR A 27 14.41 -5.69 14.54
N LEU A 28 13.47 -5.46 15.45
CA LEU A 28 12.46 -6.44 15.82
C LEU A 28 11.55 -6.75 14.61
N ILE A 29 11.01 -5.72 13.96
CA ILE A 29 10.17 -5.89 12.77
C ILE A 29 10.93 -6.65 11.67
N LYS A 30 12.16 -6.23 11.38
CA LYS A 30 13.01 -6.88 10.36
C LYS A 30 13.17 -8.38 10.62
N ARG A 31 13.34 -8.80 11.88
CA ARG A 31 13.44 -10.23 12.25
C ARG A 31 12.11 -10.96 12.08
N SER A 32 11.02 -10.31 12.49
CA SER A 32 9.69 -10.92 12.46
C SER A 32 9.17 -11.14 11.04
N VAL A 33 9.44 -10.24 10.09
CA VAL A 33 8.98 -10.41 8.71
C VAL A 33 9.76 -11.46 7.93
N LEU A 34 10.94 -11.89 8.40
CA LEU A 34 11.71 -12.96 7.76
C LEU A 34 10.95 -14.30 7.74
N SER A 35 10.13 -14.59 8.75
CA SER A 35 9.31 -15.80 8.78
C SER A 35 8.27 -15.86 7.63
N GLU A 36 7.89 -14.69 7.10
CA GLU A 36 6.97 -14.54 5.97
C GLU A 36 7.69 -14.45 4.61
N ASN A 37 8.98 -14.81 4.56
CA ASN A 37 9.82 -14.69 3.36
C ASN A 37 9.89 -13.24 2.82
N ILE A 38 9.94 -12.26 3.74
CA ILE A 38 10.05 -10.84 3.45
C ILE A 38 11.39 -10.32 3.95
N GLU A 39 12.14 -9.66 3.08
CA GLU A 39 13.38 -8.96 3.41
C GLU A 39 13.09 -7.51 3.77
N ALA A 40 13.74 -6.97 4.80
CA ALA A 40 13.56 -5.59 5.21
C ALA A 40 14.86 -4.79 5.22
N ASP A 41 14.83 -3.61 4.58
CA ASP A 41 15.84 -2.56 4.73
C ASP A 41 15.35 -1.56 5.78
N ILE A 42 16.29 -0.99 6.55
CA ILE A 42 16.00 -0.01 7.60
C ILE A 42 16.64 1.35 7.24
N CYS A 43 15.89 2.41 7.48
CA CYS A 43 16.33 3.80 7.50
C CYS A 43 15.84 4.46 8.79
N ASN A 44 16.65 5.32 9.37
CA ASN A 44 16.28 6.00 10.60
C ASN A 44 15.88 7.47 10.41
N THR A 45 15.74 7.91 9.16
CA THR A 45 15.25 9.24 8.78
C THR A 45 14.48 9.20 7.48
N GLY A 46 13.52 10.12 7.30
CA GLY A 46 12.75 10.25 6.04
C GLY A 46 13.67 10.49 4.83
N LYS A 47 14.72 11.32 4.98
CA LYS A 47 15.68 11.60 3.90
C LYS A 47 16.44 10.36 3.42
N GLU A 48 16.88 9.50 4.35
CA GLU A 48 17.51 8.22 4.00
C GLU A 48 16.53 7.29 3.29
N GLY A 49 15.28 7.23 3.75
CA GLY A 49 14.23 6.46 3.11
C GLY A 49 13.98 6.89 1.67
N LEU A 50 13.81 8.20 1.44
CA LEU A 50 13.63 8.77 0.10
C LEU A 50 14.81 8.48 -0.84
N LYS A 51 16.04 8.48 -0.30
CA LYS A 51 17.23 8.09 -1.08
C LYS A 51 17.18 6.62 -1.47
N LYS A 52 16.88 5.72 -0.53
CA LYS A 52 16.79 4.28 -0.80
C LYS A 52 15.70 3.92 -1.81
N LEU A 53 14.55 4.60 -1.78
CA LEU A 53 13.47 4.41 -2.74
C LEU A 53 13.88 4.76 -4.19
N LYS A 54 14.90 5.58 -4.38
CA LYS A 54 15.47 5.88 -5.70
C LYS A 54 16.52 4.84 -6.16
N GLU A 55 17.06 4.08 -5.23
CA GLU A 55 18.17 3.14 -5.48
C GLU A 55 17.68 1.69 -5.64
N LYS A 56 16.53 1.35 -5.02
CA LYS A 56 16.00 0.00 -4.95
C LYS A 56 14.47 -0.01 -5.05
N GLU A 57 13.94 -1.12 -5.53
CA GLU A 57 12.51 -1.40 -5.55
C GLU A 57 12.05 -2.08 -4.26
N TYR A 58 10.87 -1.70 -3.79
CA TYR A 58 10.20 -2.26 -2.62
C TYR A 58 8.74 -2.53 -2.93
N GLN A 59 8.10 -3.44 -2.19
CA GLN A 59 6.68 -3.76 -2.30
C GLN A 59 5.83 -3.10 -1.21
N LEU A 60 6.47 -2.50 -0.19
CA LEU A 60 5.80 -1.78 0.90
C LEU A 60 6.79 -0.84 1.59
N VAL A 61 6.32 0.32 2.03
CA VAL A 61 7.00 1.16 3.01
C VAL A 61 6.26 1.10 4.34
N ILE A 62 6.98 0.91 5.43
CA ILE A 62 6.52 1.10 6.80
C ILE A 62 7.12 2.42 7.27
N LEU A 63 6.29 3.37 7.70
CA LEU A 63 6.69 4.75 7.94
C LEU A 63 6.19 5.26 9.27
N ASP A 64 7.09 5.62 10.17
CA ASP A 64 6.69 6.28 11.41
C ASP A 64 6.29 7.74 11.18
N VAL A 65 5.25 8.17 11.88
CA VAL A 65 4.77 9.56 11.81
C VAL A 65 5.71 10.50 12.56
N MET A 66 6.21 10.07 13.73
CA MET A 66 6.90 10.92 14.67
C MET A 66 8.42 10.76 14.57
N MET A 67 9.01 11.30 13.52
CA MET A 67 10.48 11.29 13.34
C MET A 67 11.09 12.69 13.49
N PRO A 68 12.33 12.81 14.01
CA PRO A 68 13.01 14.09 14.10
C PRO A 68 13.41 14.62 12.71
N GLY A 69 13.25 15.92 12.52
CA GLY A 69 13.58 16.60 11.26
C GLY A 69 12.44 16.51 10.24
N MET A 70 12.55 15.67 9.23
CA MET A 70 11.48 15.40 8.27
C MET A 70 10.52 14.37 8.88
N ASP A 71 9.30 14.78 9.16
CA ASP A 71 8.28 13.90 9.74
C ASP A 71 7.72 12.87 8.72
N GLY A 72 6.92 11.91 9.23
CA GLY A 72 6.34 10.86 8.38
C GLY A 72 5.36 11.42 7.33
N PHE A 73 4.65 12.50 7.61
CA PHE A 73 3.72 13.09 6.64
C PHE A 73 4.47 13.80 5.51
N GLU A 74 5.50 14.57 5.83
CA GLU A 74 6.38 15.19 4.84
C GLU A 74 7.05 14.13 3.97
N THR A 75 7.50 13.03 4.60
CA THR A 75 8.11 11.89 3.89
C THR A 75 7.09 11.21 2.96
N LEU A 76 5.85 10.98 3.42
CA LEU A 76 4.76 10.42 2.63
C LEU A 76 4.45 11.29 1.40
N GLU A 77 4.29 12.60 1.60
CA GLU A 77 4.03 13.55 0.51
C GLU A 77 5.13 13.51 -0.56
N GLU A 78 6.40 13.44 -0.14
CA GLU A 78 7.52 13.32 -1.08
C GLU A 78 7.53 11.97 -1.81
N ILE A 79 7.22 10.86 -1.14
CA ILE A 79 7.09 9.55 -1.78
C ILE A 79 5.99 9.58 -2.84
N ARG A 80 4.83 10.17 -2.54
CA ARG A 80 3.66 10.20 -3.43
C ARG A 80 3.85 11.06 -4.68
N LYS A 81 4.87 11.90 -4.75
CA LYS A 81 5.20 12.66 -5.98
C LYS A 81 5.68 11.78 -7.14
N GLY A 82 6.14 10.57 -6.87
CA GLY A 82 6.69 9.70 -7.92
C GLY A 82 6.60 8.21 -7.62
N ASN A 83 5.80 7.79 -6.61
CA ASN A 83 5.69 6.40 -6.25
C ASN A 83 4.32 6.06 -5.67
N SER A 84 3.70 4.99 -6.21
CA SER A 84 2.38 4.49 -5.82
C SER A 84 2.43 3.25 -4.91
N LEU A 85 3.62 2.81 -4.48
CA LEU A 85 3.75 1.62 -3.63
C LEU A 85 2.97 1.76 -2.30
N PRO A 86 2.50 0.65 -1.70
CA PRO A 86 1.76 0.70 -0.44
C PRO A 86 2.58 1.33 0.69
N ILE A 87 1.91 2.13 1.52
CA ILE A 87 2.52 2.73 2.72
C ILE A 87 1.66 2.44 3.94
N LEU A 88 2.26 1.73 4.91
CA LEU A 88 1.71 1.50 6.25
C LEU A 88 2.33 2.51 7.21
N MET A 89 1.51 3.38 7.80
CA MET A 89 2.00 4.38 8.74
C MET A 89 1.84 3.94 10.19
N PHE A 90 2.87 4.18 11.00
CA PHE A 90 2.78 4.05 12.46
C PHE A 90 2.38 5.37 13.08
N THR A 91 1.47 5.35 14.05
CA THR A 91 0.98 6.55 14.73
C THR A 91 0.80 6.32 16.23
N SER A 92 0.85 7.37 17.04
CA SER A 92 0.53 7.29 18.46
C SER A 92 -0.99 7.24 18.71
N LYS A 93 -1.41 6.57 19.81
CA LYS A 93 -2.80 6.25 20.14
C LYS A 93 -3.76 7.44 20.23
N ASN A 94 -3.28 8.67 20.41
CA ASN A 94 -4.10 9.85 20.71
C ASN A 94 -4.28 10.80 19.53
N ASP A 95 -3.89 10.40 18.33
CA ASP A 95 -3.85 11.31 17.19
C ASP A 95 -4.83 10.92 16.07
N SER A 96 -6.12 11.07 16.36
CA SER A 96 -7.18 10.92 15.33
C SER A 96 -7.03 11.96 14.20
N ALA A 97 -6.52 13.15 14.52
CA ALA A 97 -6.29 14.20 13.52
C ALA A 97 -5.16 13.78 12.56
N SER A 98 -4.09 13.18 13.06
CA SER A 98 -2.99 12.63 12.23
C SER A 98 -3.44 11.47 11.35
N LYS A 99 -4.34 10.60 11.82
CA LYS A 99 -4.90 9.53 10.98
C LYS A 99 -5.66 10.12 9.78
N VAL A 100 -6.53 11.11 10.02
CA VAL A 100 -7.29 11.79 8.95
C VAL A 100 -6.35 12.54 8.00
N ARG A 101 -5.32 13.23 8.53
CA ARG A 101 -4.32 13.93 7.73
C ARG A 101 -3.58 12.98 6.81
N GLY A 102 -3.11 11.88 7.33
CA GLY A 102 -2.30 10.95 6.55
C GLY A 102 -3.11 10.16 5.54
N LEU A 103 -4.36 9.77 5.85
CA LEU A 103 -5.27 9.19 4.86
C LEU A 103 -5.50 10.16 3.69
N ARG A 104 -5.67 11.45 3.98
CA ARG A 104 -5.74 12.49 2.93
C ARG A 104 -4.43 12.65 2.18
N ALA A 105 -3.29 12.41 2.82
CA ALA A 105 -1.97 12.47 2.19
C ALA A 105 -1.61 11.21 1.37
N GLY A 106 -2.44 10.16 1.39
CA GLY A 106 -2.28 8.98 0.54
C GLY A 106 -1.64 7.77 1.21
N ALA A 107 -1.68 7.64 2.54
CA ALA A 107 -1.35 6.39 3.21
C ALA A 107 -2.40 5.32 2.92
N ASP A 108 -1.98 4.05 2.84
CA ASP A 108 -2.86 2.92 2.51
C ASP A 108 -3.44 2.27 3.76
N ASP A 109 -2.70 2.31 4.87
CA ASP A 109 -3.13 1.77 6.15
C ASP A 109 -2.40 2.43 7.32
N TYR A 110 -2.94 2.27 8.54
CA TYR A 110 -2.41 2.81 9.79
C TYR A 110 -2.37 1.75 10.87
N LEU A 111 -1.28 1.75 11.64
CA LEU A 111 -1.16 0.95 12.85
C LEU A 111 -0.76 1.83 14.04
N THR A 112 -1.53 1.72 15.12
CA THR A 112 -1.36 2.58 16.29
C THR A 112 -0.36 1.96 17.27
N LYS A 113 0.69 2.68 17.65
CA LYS A 113 1.64 2.27 18.72
C LYS A 113 1.00 2.46 20.11
N PRO A 114 1.12 1.50 21.05
CA PRO A 114 1.72 0.18 20.86
C PRO A 114 0.79 -0.78 20.10
N PHE A 115 1.38 -1.67 19.30
CA PHE A 115 0.68 -2.66 18.49
C PHE A 115 1.15 -4.08 18.80
N ASP A 116 0.33 -5.04 18.42
CA ASP A 116 0.69 -6.44 18.40
C ASP A 116 1.53 -6.77 17.15
N MET A 117 2.57 -7.62 17.32
CA MET A 117 3.46 -7.98 16.20
C MET A 117 2.75 -8.84 15.16
N ASP A 118 1.84 -9.71 15.58
CA ASP A 118 1.07 -10.57 14.66
C ASP A 118 0.09 -9.71 13.83
N GLU A 119 -0.52 -8.68 14.44
CA GLU A 119 -1.33 -7.70 13.70
C GLU A 119 -0.49 -6.97 12.65
N LEU A 120 0.70 -6.49 13.01
CA LEU A 120 1.60 -5.82 12.08
C LEU A 120 1.95 -6.72 10.89
N ILE A 121 2.35 -7.97 11.17
CA ILE A 121 2.73 -8.94 10.12
C ILE A 121 1.53 -9.22 9.21
N ALA A 122 0.34 -9.43 9.76
CA ALA A 122 -0.87 -9.67 8.97
C ALA A 122 -1.18 -8.50 8.01
N ARG A 123 -1.01 -7.24 8.47
CA ARG A 123 -1.18 -6.04 7.64
C ARG A 123 -0.13 -5.95 6.55
N ILE A 124 1.15 -6.18 6.86
CA ILE A 124 2.25 -6.19 5.89
C ILE A 124 1.98 -7.21 4.78
N VAL A 125 1.68 -8.47 5.14
CA VAL A 125 1.38 -9.54 4.19
C VAL A 125 0.16 -9.20 3.33
N SER A 126 -0.89 -8.64 3.94
CA SER A 126 -2.10 -8.24 3.22
C SER A 126 -1.83 -7.13 2.20
N LEU A 127 -1.06 -6.09 2.57
CA LEU A 127 -0.70 -4.98 1.69
C LEU A 127 0.17 -5.45 0.53
N ILE A 128 1.22 -6.23 0.80
CA ILE A 128 2.09 -6.80 -0.23
C ILE A 128 1.29 -7.71 -1.18
N ARG A 129 0.47 -8.61 -0.64
CA ARG A 129 -0.35 -9.53 -1.44
C ARG A 129 -1.29 -8.78 -2.39
N ARG A 130 -1.92 -7.68 -1.95
CA ARG A 130 -2.76 -6.85 -2.81
C ARG A 130 -1.94 -6.19 -3.90
N TYR A 131 -0.78 -5.63 -3.55
CA TYR A 131 0.11 -4.97 -4.50
C TYR A 131 0.67 -5.94 -5.55
N THR A 132 1.06 -7.17 -5.15
CA THR A 132 1.68 -8.16 -6.04
C THR A 132 0.67 -9.03 -6.82
N ARG A 133 -0.53 -9.33 -6.26
CA ARG A 133 -1.54 -10.15 -6.95
C ARG A 133 -2.10 -9.48 -8.20
N PHE A 134 -2.12 -8.16 -8.26
CA PHE A 134 -2.55 -7.45 -9.44
C PHE A 134 -1.46 -7.36 -10.53
N ASN A 135 -0.22 -7.73 -10.20
CA ASN A 135 0.91 -7.80 -11.13
C ASN A 135 1.14 -9.20 -11.71
N GLY A 136 0.27 -10.19 -11.49
CA GLY A 136 0.52 -11.60 -11.90
C GLY A 136 -0.72 -12.40 -12.27
N GLN A 137 -0.81 -12.70 -13.56
CA GLN A 137 -1.29 -13.96 -14.18
C GLN A 137 -2.49 -14.69 -13.55
N ASP A 138 -3.69 -14.26 -13.84
CA ASP A 138 -4.84 -15.14 -14.02
C ASP A 138 -5.69 -14.51 -15.10
N GLY A 139 -5.92 -15.17 -16.25
CA GLY A 139 -6.73 -14.88 -17.44
C GLY A 139 -7.86 -13.82 -17.39
N THR A 140 -7.81 -12.90 -16.46
CA THR A 140 -8.66 -11.71 -16.38
C THR A 140 -8.19 -10.70 -17.44
N PRO A 141 -9.09 -9.96 -18.08
CA PRO A 141 -8.72 -8.93 -19.03
C PRO A 141 -7.75 -7.96 -18.33
N GLN A 142 -6.55 -7.82 -18.91
CA GLN A 142 -5.50 -6.95 -18.38
C GLN A 142 -5.93 -5.48 -18.35
N GLN A 143 -6.99 -5.13 -19.05
CA GLN A 143 -7.49 -3.77 -19.17
C GLN A 143 -9.03 -3.75 -19.15
N LEU A 144 -9.59 -2.80 -18.40
CA LEU A 144 -11.02 -2.45 -18.46
C LEU A 144 -11.16 -1.13 -19.19
N ASP A 145 -12.06 -1.09 -20.17
CA ASP A 145 -12.30 0.08 -21.03
C ASP A 145 -13.71 0.62 -20.79
N PHE A 146 -13.80 1.89 -20.38
CA PHE A 146 -15.04 2.64 -20.20
C PHE A 146 -14.97 3.92 -21.04
N ASP A 147 -16.10 4.56 -21.24
CA ASP A 147 -16.14 5.83 -21.96
C ASP A 147 -15.32 6.91 -21.19
N GLY A 148 -14.19 7.30 -21.77
CA GLY A 148 -13.25 8.27 -21.18
C GLY A 148 -12.33 7.75 -20.07
N LEU A 149 -12.38 6.46 -19.70
CA LEU A 149 -11.53 5.88 -18.67
C LEU A 149 -11.06 4.47 -19.05
N LYS A 150 -9.75 4.26 -19.11
CA LYS A 150 -9.14 2.93 -19.22
C LYS A 150 -8.42 2.60 -17.91
N ILE A 151 -8.64 1.40 -17.39
CA ILE A 151 -8.02 0.90 -16.17
C ILE A 151 -7.10 -0.25 -16.56
N ASP A 152 -5.80 -0.04 -16.39
CA ASP A 152 -4.79 -1.07 -16.58
C ASP A 152 -4.57 -1.82 -15.26
N LEU A 153 -4.93 -3.10 -15.27
CA LEU A 153 -4.87 -3.93 -14.07
C LEU A 153 -3.45 -4.40 -13.76
N GLU A 154 -2.61 -4.52 -14.79
CA GLU A 154 -1.23 -4.96 -14.65
C GLU A 154 -0.36 -3.85 -14.05
N ASN A 155 -0.46 -2.64 -14.60
CA ASN A 155 0.34 -1.50 -14.18
C ASN A 155 -0.32 -0.66 -13.08
N ARG A 156 -1.52 -1.04 -12.61
CA ARG A 156 -2.32 -0.29 -11.62
C ARG A 156 -2.47 1.18 -11.99
N SER A 157 -2.64 1.45 -13.27
CA SER A 157 -2.73 2.79 -13.81
C SER A 157 -4.09 3.04 -14.47
N ILE A 158 -4.43 4.30 -14.60
CA ILE A 158 -5.61 4.76 -15.33
C ILE A 158 -5.19 5.67 -16.47
N THR A 159 -5.90 5.60 -17.58
CA THR A 159 -5.77 6.53 -18.68
C THR A 159 -7.08 7.26 -18.89
N THR A 160 -7.03 8.58 -18.89
CA THR A 160 -8.14 9.49 -19.15
C THR A 160 -7.77 10.42 -20.31
N VAL A 161 -8.66 11.33 -20.68
CA VAL A 161 -8.37 12.39 -21.67
C VAL A 161 -7.21 13.30 -21.24
N ASN A 162 -6.88 13.36 -19.94
CA ASN A 162 -5.81 14.19 -19.39
C ASN A 162 -4.45 13.46 -19.31
N GLY A 163 -4.40 12.17 -19.64
CA GLY A 163 -3.17 11.38 -19.62
C GLY A 163 -3.30 10.08 -18.82
N THR A 164 -2.15 9.44 -18.61
CA THR A 164 -2.03 8.21 -17.82
C THR A 164 -1.47 8.52 -16.44
N PHE A 165 -2.10 7.97 -15.40
CA PHE A 165 -1.78 8.21 -14.01
C PHE A 165 -1.68 6.87 -13.25
N GLU A 166 -0.66 6.72 -12.43
CA GLU A 166 -0.59 5.67 -11.42
C GLU A 166 -1.32 6.14 -10.16
N LEU A 167 -2.18 5.29 -9.61
CA LEU A 167 -2.91 5.58 -8.38
C LEU A 167 -2.29 4.84 -7.20
N PRO A 168 -2.29 5.44 -5.99
CA PRO A 168 -2.00 4.71 -4.76
C PRO A 168 -2.88 3.46 -4.64
N PRO A 169 -2.38 2.36 -4.04
CA PRO A 169 -3.08 1.07 -4.05
C PRO A 169 -4.54 1.12 -3.63
N LYS A 170 -4.87 1.84 -2.56
CA LYS A 170 -6.26 1.94 -2.07
C LYS A 170 -7.17 2.76 -2.99
N GLU A 171 -6.64 3.78 -3.63
CA GLU A 171 -7.37 4.58 -4.64
C GLU A 171 -7.68 3.71 -5.86
N PHE A 172 -6.69 2.97 -6.33
CA PHE A 172 -6.87 2.04 -7.44
C PHE A 172 -7.88 0.93 -7.10
N ASP A 173 -7.76 0.30 -5.91
CA ASP A 173 -8.65 -0.78 -5.48
C ASP A 173 -10.11 -0.29 -5.37
N LEU A 174 -10.32 0.91 -4.82
CA LEU A 174 -11.65 1.52 -4.73
C LEU A 174 -12.23 1.81 -6.12
N LEU A 175 -11.45 2.44 -6.99
CA LEU A 175 -11.87 2.73 -8.36
C LEU A 175 -12.22 1.44 -9.11
N LEU A 176 -11.37 0.44 -9.03
CA LEU A 176 -11.57 -0.87 -9.66
C LEU A 176 -12.82 -1.57 -9.13
N PHE A 177 -13.04 -1.53 -7.81
CA PHE A 177 -14.24 -2.11 -7.20
C PHE A 177 -15.52 -1.41 -7.70
N CYS A 178 -15.52 -0.08 -7.76
CA CYS A 178 -16.62 0.69 -8.31
C CYS A 178 -16.86 0.38 -9.80
N ALA A 179 -15.79 0.33 -10.60
CA ALA A 179 -15.86 0.04 -12.02
C ALA A 179 -16.44 -1.36 -12.31
N LYS A 180 -16.05 -2.39 -11.55
CA LYS A 180 -16.59 -3.75 -11.64
C LYS A 180 -18.06 -3.88 -11.18
N ASN A 181 -18.54 -2.92 -10.41
CA ASN A 181 -19.91 -2.90 -9.88
C ASN A 181 -20.75 -1.74 -10.46
N GLN A 182 -20.44 -1.29 -11.67
CA GLN A 182 -21.16 -0.21 -12.33
C GLN A 182 -22.67 -0.49 -12.38
N GLY A 183 -23.48 0.52 -12.08
CA GLY A 183 -24.94 0.43 -12.05
C GLY A 183 -25.53 -0.20 -10.79
N LYS A 184 -24.69 -0.62 -9.82
CA LYS A 184 -25.15 -1.17 -8.53
C LYS A 184 -25.04 -0.12 -7.43
N ILE A 185 -25.98 -0.14 -6.50
CA ILE A 185 -25.86 0.64 -5.25
C ILE A 185 -24.89 -0.08 -4.34
N LEU A 186 -23.83 0.62 -3.94
CA LEU A 186 -22.81 0.13 -3.04
C LEU A 186 -22.94 0.81 -1.67
N THR A 187 -23.07 0.02 -0.62
CA THR A 187 -23.04 0.55 0.75
C THR A 187 -21.59 0.83 1.18
N LYS A 188 -21.38 1.80 2.06
CA LYS A 188 -20.08 2.10 2.64
C LYS A 188 -19.43 0.89 3.30
N GLN A 189 -20.22 0.12 4.03
CA GLN A 189 -19.80 -1.15 4.62
C GLN A 189 -19.23 -2.10 3.56
N ARG A 190 -19.96 -2.36 2.48
CA ARG A 190 -19.51 -3.25 1.42
C ARG A 190 -18.26 -2.73 0.73
N ILE A 191 -18.17 -1.42 0.48
CA ILE A 191 -16.97 -0.81 -0.09
C ILE A 191 -15.78 -1.03 0.85
N TYR A 192 -15.97 -0.81 2.15
CA TYR A 192 -14.90 -0.95 3.14
C TYR A 192 -14.41 -2.40 3.21
N GLU A 193 -15.31 -3.35 3.42
CA GLU A 193 -14.99 -4.78 3.55
C GLU A 193 -14.25 -5.32 2.31
N GLU A 194 -14.68 -4.94 1.11
CA GLU A 194 -14.06 -5.40 -0.15
C GLU A 194 -12.71 -4.71 -0.44
N VAL A 195 -12.59 -3.41 -0.17
CA VAL A 195 -11.39 -2.64 -0.48
C VAL A 195 -10.33 -2.74 0.62
N TRP A 196 -10.74 -2.79 1.90
CA TRP A 196 -9.81 -2.92 3.03
C TRP A 196 -9.64 -4.37 3.48
N GLY A 197 -10.64 -5.24 3.25
CA GLY A 197 -10.62 -6.64 3.68
C GLY A 197 -10.77 -6.82 5.17
N GLU A 198 -11.34 -5.84 5.85
CA GLU A 198 -11.56 -5.78 7.30
C GLU A 198 -13.04 -5.55 7.59
N GLU A 199 -13.47 -5.90 8.81
CA GLU A 199 -14.83 -5.62 9.25
C GLU A 199 -15.06 -4.10 9.38
N TYR A 200 -16.23 -3.63 8.96
CA TYR A 200 -16.57 -2.21 8.99
C TYR A 200 -17.02 -1.75 10.38
N PHE A 201 -16.27 -0.83 10.99
CA PHE A 201 -16.54 -0.28 12.32
C PHE A 201 -17.12 1.15 12.30
N TYR A 202 -17.99 1.47 11.38
CA TYR A 202 -18.68 2.78 11.28
C TYR A 202 -17.77 4.00 11.15
N ASP A 203 -16.54 3.85 10.74
CA ASP A 203 -15.64 4.96 10.41
C ASP A 203 -15.54 5.18 8.90
N ASP A 204 -16.26 6.18 8.43
CA ASP A 204 -16.32 6.54 7.01
C ASP A 204 -15.12 7.38 6.54
N SER A 205 -14.27 7.82 7.45
CA SER A 205 -13.20 8.78 7.18
C SER A 205 -12.26 8.31 6.08
N ASN A 206 -11.93 7.02 6.06
CA ASN A 206 -11.05 6.39 5.08
C ASN A 206 -11.66 6.40 3.67
N ILE A 207 -12.93 5.98 3.56
CA ILE A 207 -13.64 5.92 2.27
C ILE A 207 -13.79 7.31 1.69
N MET A 208 -14.27 8.27 2.50
CA MET A 208 -14.53 9.64 2.06
C MET A 208 -13.24 10.37 1.69
N ALA A 209 -12.14 10.12 2.41
CA ALA A 209 -10.84 10.69 2.09
C ALA A 209 -10.33 10.21 0.73
N ILE A 210 -10.50 8.93 0.40
CA ILE A 210 -10.10 8.39 -0.90
C ILE A 210 -11.01 8.86 -2.02
N ILE A 211 -12.34 8.83 -1.85
CA ILE A 211 -13.29 9.33 -2.85
C ILE A 211 -13.02 10.79 -3.22
N SER A 212 -12.60 11.60 -2.25
CA SER A 212 -12.32 13.02 -2.51
C SER A 212 -11.04 13.26 -3.31
N ARG A 213 -10.17 12.25 -3.47
CA ARG A 213 -8.93 12.32 -4.28
C ARG A 213 -9.08 11.75 -5.68
N LEU A 214 -10.04 10.82 -5.86
CA LEU A 214 -10.42 10.29 -7.17
C LEU A 214 -11.25 11.25 -7.98
#